data_e4eeeb16a6dcae0b5a5a7b468a94b3b5
#
_entry.id   e4eeeb16a6dcae0b5a5a7b468a94b3b5
#
_cell.length_a   1.000
_cell.length_b   1.000
_cell.length_c   1.000
_cell.angle_alpha   90.00
_cell.angle_beta   90.00
_cell.angle_gamma   90.00
#
_symmetry.space_group_name_H-M   'P 1'
#
loop_
_entity.id
_entity.type
_entity.pdbx_description
1 polymer ?
#
loop_
_entity_poly.entity_id
_entity_poly.type
_entity_poly.pdbx_seq_one_letter_code
_entity_poly.pdbx_strand_id
1 'polypeptide(L)'
;MSGAEAITILGLISSVIAIIETSRDLYDAASSAQGLHEAFRAVSQNIPLVLNILRDCKKAQEQIDRDYSLTTDVDRKRDIEESSKAVEPLILACEENAKRLQEIFQKVVPDEDAGWAERYKKAAHAVMPGKKRKVEDLMKEILEKLQLLHTSRFFKSENEQKNEKKSKELEVAISQLSELPSSLPENEGQYSHHGSGGMFINPGDGTQHNYSQSGGSDNKQYIGQTQNFGQH
;
A
#
# COMPACT_ATOMS: atom_id res chain seq x y z
N MET A 1 -12.42 -24.21 -16.44
CA MET A 1 -11.61 -24.13 -15.21
C MET A 1 -11.80 -25.40 -14.42
N SER A 2 -10.71 -25.98 -13.95
CA SER A 2 -10.82 -26.99 -12.92
C SER A 2 -11.23 -26.32 -11.60
N GLY A 3 -11.89 -27.01 -10.68
CA GLY A 3 -12.22 -26.48 -9.36
C GLY A 3 -11.04 -25.90 -8.56
N ALA A 4 -9.82 -26.02 -9.08
CA ALA A 4 -8.60 -25.45 -8.53
C ALA A 4 -8.54 -23.90 -8.63
N GLU A 5 -9.13 -23.28 -9.68
CA GLU A 5 -9.07 -21.80 -9.81
C GLU A 5 -10.10 -21.09 -8.92
N ALA A 6 -11.29 -21.69 -8.74
CA ALA A 6 -12.28 -21.17 -7.80
C ALA A 6 -11.77 -21.22 -6.33
N ILE A 7 -11.08 -22.30 -5.97
CA ILE A 7 -10.42 -22.43 -4.67
C ILE A 7 -9.35 -21.34 -4.49
N THR A 8 -8.71 -20.90 -5.57
CA THR A 8 -7.68 -19.85 -5.53
C THR A 8 -8.24 -18.49 -5.11
N ILE A 9 -9.38 -18.04 -5.65
CA ILE A 9 -10.00 -16.75 -5.29
C ILE A 9 -10.41 -16.72 -3.82
N LEU A 10 -11.09 -17.76 -3.34
CA LEU A 10 -11.48 -17.87 -1.93
C LEU A 10 -10.26 -17.91 -1.00
N GLY A 11 -9.21 -18.62 -1.42
CA GLY A 11 -7.93 -18.67 -0.71
C GLY A 11 -7.26 -17.31 -0.63
N LEU A 12 -7.20 -16.57 -1.73
CA LEU A 12 -6.64 -15.22 -1.79
C LEU A 12 -7.41 -14.25 -0.89
N ILE A 13 -8.74 -14.22 -0.96
CA ILE A 13 -9.56 -13.37 -0.07
C ILE A 13 -9.29 -13.70 1.40
N SER A 14 -9.21 -15.00 1.74
CA SER A 14 -8.95 -15.44 3.11
C SER A 14 -7.54 -15.04 3.58
N SER A 15 -6.53 -15.08 2.69
CA SER A 15 -5.18 -14.61 2.94
C SER A 15 -5.16 -13.11 3.26
N VAL A 16 -5.84 -12.29 2.44
CA VAL A 16 -5.92 -10.83 2.67
C VAL A 16 -6.57 -10.54 4.02
N ILE A 17 -7.67 -11.23 4.36
CA ILE A 17 -8.34 -11.07 5.67
C ILE A 17 -7.35 -11.35 6.81
N ALA A 18 -6.63 -12.46 6.77
CA ALA A 18 -5.68 -12.84 7.83
C ALA A 18 -4.54 -11.82 7.99
N ILE A 19 -3.99 -11.30 6.88
CA ILE A 19 -2.95 -10.28 6.89
C ILE A 19 -3.45 -8.98 7.52
N ILE A 20 -4.65 -8.53 7.15
CA ILE A 20 -5.25 -7.30 7.70
C ILE A 20 -5.61 -7.46 9.18
N GLU A 21 -6.11 -8.62 9.61
CA GLU A 21 -6.37 -8.92 11.02
C GLU A 21 -5.06 -8.88 11.83
N THR A 22 -3.99 -9.50 11.35
CA THR A 22 -2.67 -9.43 11.98
C THR A 22 -2.15 -7.99 12.05
N SER A 23 -2.35 -7.19 10.99
CA SER A 23 -1.95 -5.77 10.97
C SER A 23 -2.71 -4.96 12.02
N ARG A 24 -3.99 -5.24 12.24
CA ARG A 24 -4.78 -4.62 13.31
C ARG A 24 -4.20 -4.97 14.69
N ASP A 25 -3.94 -6.26 14.95
CA ASP A 25 -3.45 -6.72 16.23
C ASP A 25 -2.06 -6.11 16.55
N LEU A 26 -1.19 -5.97 15.54
CA LEU A 26 0.07 -5.26 15.64
C LEU A 26 -0.13 -3.77 15.99
N TYR A 27 -1.06 -3.09 15.33
CA TYR A 27 -1.36 -1.69 15.61
C TYR A 27 -1.92 -1.53 17.03
N ASP A 28 -2.86 -2.38 17.44
CA ASP A 28 -3.49 -2.31 18.76
C ASP A 28 -2.45 -2.51 19.87
N ALA A 29 -1.47 -3.40 19.67
CA ALA A 29 -0.34 -3.58 20.56
C ALA A 29 0.56 -2.34 20.65
N ALA A 30 0.70 -1.60 19.51
CA ALA A 30 1.52 -0.39 19.41
C ALA A 30 0.80 0.88 19.80
N SER A 31 -0.53 0.91 19.80
CA SER A 31 -1.33 2.12 20.01
C SER A 31 -1.13 2.74 21.41
N SER A 32 -0.59 1.96 22.35
CA SER A 32 -0.13 2.45 23.66
C SER A 32 1.19 3.22 23.59
N ALA A 33 1.95 3.13 22.49
CA ALA A 33 3.19 3.87 22.31
C ALA A 33 2.87 5.32 21.93
N GLN A 34 3.33 6.27 22.77
CA GLN A 34 3.17 7.71 22.50
C GLN A 34 3.91 8.08 21.22
N GLY A 35 3.23 8.81 20.32
CA GLY A 35 3.86 9.48 19.17
C GLY A 35 3.66 8.84 17.81
N LEU A 36 2.77 7.85 17.63
CA LEU A 36 2.42 7.35 16.29
C LEU A 36 1.82 8.47 15.43
N HIS A 37 2.32 8.57 14.19
CA HIS A 37 1.83 9.55 13.22
C HIS A 37 0.33 9.37 12.94
N GLU A 38 -0.38 10.47 12.65
CA GLU A 38 -1.81 10.48 12.37
C GLU A 38 -2.22 9.49 11.27
N ALA A 39 -1.38 9.31 10.25
CA ALA A 39 -1.60 8.35 9.17
C ALA A 39 -1.77 6.91 9.67
N PHE A 40 -1.01 6.46 10.68
CA PHE A 40 -1.18 5.13 11.26
C PHE A 40 -2.53 4.96 11.94
N ARG A 41 -3.00 6.02 12.63
CA ARG A 41 -4.33 6.03 13.26
C ARG A 41 -5.42 5.96 12.18
N ALA A 42 -5.31 6.77 11.13
CA ALA A 42 -6.27 6.78 10.03
C ALA A 42 -6.31 5.41 9.32
N VAL A 43 -5.15 4.78 9.09
CA VAL A 43 -5.07 3.43 8.53
C VAL A 43 -5.81 2.43 9.42
N SER A 44 -5.54 2.44 10.73
CA SER A 44 -6.20 1.54 11.68
C SER A 44 -7.72 1.73 11.73
N GLN A 45 -8.21 2.95 11.66
CA GLN A 45 -9.65 3.27 11.63
C GLN A 45 -10.36 2.71 10.39
N ASN A 46 -9.63 2.50 9.28
CA ASN A 46 -10.18 1.92 8.05
C ASN A 46 -10.14 0.40 8.00
N ILE A 47 -9.37 -0.26 8.88
CA ILE A 47 -9.28 -1.74 8.92
C ILE A 47 -10.65 -2.43 9.08
N PRO A 48 -11.56 -1.98 9.96
CA PRO A 48 -12.88 -2.60 10.09
C PRO A 48 -13.71 -2.56 8.80
N LEU A 49 -13.64 -1.47 8.04
CA LEU A 49 -14.31 -1.32 6.73
C LEU A 49 -13.74 -2.32 5.72
N VAL A 50 -12.41 -2.41 5.62
CA VAL A 50 -11.71 -3.36 4.76
C VAL A 50 -12.14 -4.80 5.07
N LEU A 51 -12.09 -5.20 6.34
CA LEU A 51 -12.49 -6.54 6.78
C LEU A 51 -13.95 -6.85 6.50
N ASN A 52 -14.84 -5.87 6.68
CA ASN A 52 -16.28 -6.06 6.41
C ASN A 52 -16.51 -6.34 4.92
N ILE A 53 -15.89 -5.58 4.04
CA ILE A 53 -16.02 -5.77 2.58
C ILE A 53 -15.41 -7.10 2.14
N LEU A 54 -14.21 -7.44 2.61
CA LEU A 54 -13.56 -8.72 2.28
C LEU A 54 -14.38 -9.92 2.74
N ARG A 55 -14.99 -9.84 3.92
CA ARG A 55 -15.88 -10.91 4.43
C ARG A 55 -17.16 -11.04 3.61
N ASP A 56 -17.71 -9.93 3.10
CA ASP A 56 -18.83 -10.00 2.17
C ASP A 56 -18.42 -10.61 0.82
N CYS A 57 -17.24 -10.23 0.27
CA CYS A 57 -16.67 -10.85 -0.92
C CYS A 57 -16.44 -12.36 -0.71
N LYS A 58 -15.94 -12.77 0.46
CA LYS A 58 -15.75 -14.18 0.81
C LYS A 58 -17.06 -14.97 0.75
N LYS A 59 -18.13 -14.44 1.38
CA LYS A 59 -19.45 -15.08 1.36
C LYS A 59 -20.03 -15.18 -0.04
N ALA A 60 -19.86 -14.13 -0.86
CA ALA A 60 -20.30 -14.14 -2.25
C ALA A 60 -19.53 -15.19 -3.05
N GLN A 61 -18.20 -15.29 -2.87
CA GLN A 61 -17.38 -16.31 -3.52
C GLN A 61 -17.79 -17.73 -3.14
N GLU A 62 -18.05 -17.99 -1.85
CA GLU A 62 -18.54 -19.29 -1.39
C GLU A 62 -19.87 -19.66 -2.05
N GLN A 63 -20.74 -18.70 -2.35
CA GLN A 63 -21.98 -18.95 -3.08
C GLN A 63 -21.73 -19.23 -4.54
N ILE A 64 -20.83 -18.48 -5.17
CA ILE A 64 -20.42 -18.67 -6.57
C ILE A 64 -19.80 -20.05 -6.77
N ASP A 65 -18.96 -20.50 -5.85
CA ASP A 65 -18.31 -21.81 -5.90
C ASP A 65 -19.34 -22.95 -5.79
N ARG A 66 -20.37 -22.78 -4.94
CA ARG A 66 -21.51 -23.70 -4.86
C ARG A 66 -22.30 -23.73 -6.16
N ASP A 67 -22.65 -22.57 -6.70
CA ASP A 67 -23.39 -22.46 -7.96
C ASP A 67 -22.64 -23.07 -9.13
N TYR A 68 -21.31 -22.82 -9.22
CA TYR A 68 -20.44 -23.42 -10.21
C TYR A 68 -20.43 -24.95 -10.14
N SER A 69 -20.39 -25.49 -8.92
CA SER A 69 -20.36 -26.94 -8.69
C SER A 69 -21.67 -27.61 -9.05
N LEU A 70 -22.79 -26.92 -8.88
CA LEU A 70 -24.13 -27.47 -9.10
C LEU A 70 -24.66 -27.24 -10.52
N THR A 71 -24.19 -26.22 -11.23
CA THR A 71 -24.70 -25.92 -12.57
C THR A 71 -24.10 -26.87 -13.62
N THR A 72 -24.96 -27.32 -14.54
CA THR A 72 -24.57 -28.05 -15.76
C THR A 72 -24.54 -27.15 -16.99
N ASP A 73 -24.96 -25.87 -16.85
CA ASP A 73 -24.97 -24.88 -17.90
C ASP A 73 -23.55 -24.42 -18.22
N VAL A 74 -23.10 -24.70 -19.44
CA VAL A 74 -21.75 -24.40 -19.93
C VAL A 74 -21.52 -22.88 -20.06
N ASP A 75 -22.52 -22.14 -20.51
CA ASP A 75 -22.42 -20.68 -20.66
C ASP A 75 -22.30 -20.00 -19.30
N ARG A 76 -23.10 -20.43 -18.32
CA ARG A 76 -23.01 -19.94 -16.94
C ARG A 76 -21.64 -20.25 -16.31
N LYS A 77 -21.08 -21.43 -16.54
CA LYS A 77 -19.73 -21.76 -16.08
C LYS A 77 -18.69 -20.82 -16.67
N ARG A 78 -18.75 -20.59 -17.97
CA ARG A 78 -17.84 -19.67 -18.66
C ARG A 78 -17.93 -18.25 -18.10
N ASP A 79 -19.15 -17.73 -17.88
CA ASP A 79 -19.34 -16.39 -17.31
C ASP A 79 -18.72 -16.26 -15.91
N ILE A 80 -18.86 -17.29 -15.07
CA ILE A 80 -18.21 -17.33 -13.75
C ILE A 80 -16.68 -17.33 -13.89
N GLU A 81 -16.13 -18.12 -14.81
CA GLU A 81 -14.69 -18.19 -15.07
C GLU A 81 -14.11 -16.87 -15.54
N GLU A 82 -14.75 -16.22 -16.51
CA GLU A 82 -14.33 -14.92 -17.04
C GLU A 82 -14.38 -13.84 -15.93
N SER A 83 -15.45 -13.85 -15.12
CA SER A 83 -15.59 -12.92 -14.01
C SER A 83 -14.54 -13.16 -12.91
N SER A 84 -14.20 -14.42 -12.62
CA SER A 84 -13.14 -14.79 -11.68
C SER A 84 -11.77 -14.27 -12.14
N LYS A 85 -11.44 -14.44 -13.43
CA LYS A 85 -10.21 -13.92 -14.03
C LYS A 85 -10.13 -12.40 -13.98
N ALA A 86 -11.25 -11.72 -14.07
CA ALA A 86 -11.30 -10.25 -13.99
C ALA A 86 -11.05 -9.71 -12.58
N VAL A 87 -11.47 -10.44 -11.52
CA VAL A 87 -11.32 -9.99 -10.12
C VAL A 87 -10.02 -10.45 -9.47
N GLU A 88 -9.41 -11.54 -9.93
CA GLU A 88 -8.18 -12.08 -9.38
C GLU A 88 -7.04 -11.05 -9.26
N PRO A 89 -6.71 -10.25 -10.30
CA PRO A 89 -5.66 -9.23 -10.20
C PRO A 89 -5.93 -8.16 -9.14
N LEU A 90 -7.21 -7.84 -8.89
CA LEU A 90 -7.59 -6.86 -7.86
C LEU A 90 -7.33 -7.42 -6.46
N ILE A 91 -7.65 -8.70 -6.23
CA ILE A 91 -7.42 -9.36 -4.93
C ILE A 91 -5.93 -9.55 -4.69
N LEU A 92 -5.15 -9.93 -5.71
CA LEU A 92 -3.69 -10.03 -5.63
C LEU A 92 -3.05 -8.67 -5.29
N ALA A 93 -3.53 -7.58 -5.89
CA ALA A 93 -3.05 -6.24 -5.56
C ALA A 93 -3.40 -5.85 -4.12
N CYS A 94 -4.59 -6.21 -3.61
CA CYS A 94 -4.94 -6.04 -2.20
C CYS A 94 -3.99 -6.84 -1.29
N GLU A 95 -3.70 -8.09 -1.63
CA GLU A 95 -2.80 -8.96 -0.85
C GLU A 95 -1.39 -8.37 -0.78
N GLU A 96 -0.84 -7.91 -1.90
CA GLU A 96 0.49 -7.32 -1.96
C GLU A 96 0.58 -6.05 -1.09
N ASN A 97 -0.39 -5.14 -1.20
CA ASN A 97 -0.40 -3.91 -0.40
C ASN A 97 -0.65 -4.20 1.09
N ALA A 98 -1.49 -5.20 1.42
CA ALA A 98 -1.71 -5.63 2.79
C ALA A 98 -0.44 -6.23 3.42
N LYS A 99 0.32 -7.08 2.70
CA LYS A 99 1.61 -7.61 3.13
C LYS A 99 2.60 -6.49 3.44
N ARG A 100 2.71 -5.50 2.55
CA ARG A 100 3.60 -4.34 2.74
C ARG A 100 3.21 -3.51 3.97
N LEU A 101 1.92 -3.28 4.16
CA LEU A 101 1.40 -2.58 5.33
C LEU A 101 1.74 -3.34 6.62
N GLN A 102 1.52 -4.65 6.64
CA GLN A 102 1.88 -5.52 7.76
C GLN A 102 3.37 -5.48 8.08
N GLU A 103 4.24 -5.58 7.06
CA GLU A 103 5.69 -5.52 7.23
C GLU A 103 6.16 -4.18 7.81
N ILE A 104 5.54 -3.06 7.40
CA ILE A 104 5.81 -1.75 7.98
C ILE A 104 5.41 -1.76 9.46
N PHE A 105 4.22 -2.22 9.79
CA PHE A 105 3.74 -2.28 11.17
C PHE A 105 4.64 -3.14 12.04
N GLN A 106 5.04 -4.33 11.57
CA GLN A 106 5.97 -5.22 12.28
C GLN A 106 7.31 -4.57 12.60
N LYS A 107 7.82 -3.73 11.70
CA LYS A 107 9.13 -3.06 11.88
C LYS A 107 9.05 -1.78 12.70
N VAL A 108 7.89 -1.12 12.73
CA VAL A 108 7.71 0.17 13.44
C VAL A 108 7.37 -0.06 14.92
N VAL A 109 6.61 -1.12 15.21
CA VAL A 109 5.99 -1.37 16.52
C VAL A 109 6.97 -1.84 17.62
N PRO A 110 7.98 -2.70 17.37
CA PRO A 110 8.63 -3.45 18.45
C PRO A 110 9.85 -2.80 19.12
N ASP A 111 10.30 -1.60 18.74
CA ASP A 111 11.61 -1.09 19.22
C ASP A 111 11.44 0.15 20.10
N GLU A 112 11.80 0.05 21.39
CA GLU A 112 11.63 1.13 22.37
C GLU A 112 12.73 2.20 22.30
N ASP A 113 13.90 1.90 21.69
CA ASP A 113 15.10 2.74 21.76
C ASP A 113 15.19 3.83 20.67
N ALA A 114 14.48 3.71 19.56
CA ALA A 114 14.50 4.70 18.46
C ALA A 114 13.14 5.39 18.29
N GLY A 115 13.14 6.69 17.97
CA GLY A 115 11.92 7.43 17.69
C GLY A 115 11.10 6.79 16.54
N TRP A 116 9.77 6.78 16.66
CA TRP A 116 8.87 6.14 15.68
C TRP A 116 9.11 6.61 14.23
N ALA A 117 9.44 7.89 14.03
CA ALA A 117 9.66 8.48 12.69
C ALA A 117 10.88 7.86 11.99
N GLU A 118 11.97 7.62 12.73
CA GLU A 118 13.16 6.98 12.18
C GLU A 118 12.91 5.50 11.88
N ARG A 119 12.22 4.79 12.76
CA ARG A 119 11.81 3.40 12.55
C ARG A 119 10.94 3.27 11.32
N TYR A 120 9.94 4.15 11.18
CA TYR A 120 9.05 4.16 10.02
C TYR A 120 9.80 4.43 8.71
N LYS A 121 10.70 5.42 8.69
CA LYS A 121 11.54 5.72 7.54
C LYS A 121 12.37 4.50 7.12
N LYS A 122 13.02 3.83 8.06
CA LYS A 122 13.80 2.60 7.83
C LYS A 122 12.89 1.45 7.34
N ALA A 123 11.72 1.27 7.94
CA ALA A 123 10.76 0.24 7.56
C ALA A 123 10.25 0.44 6.13
N ALA A 124 9.80 1.65 5.80
CA ALA A 124 9.30 1.99 4.47
C ALA A 124 10.37 1.82 3.38
N HIS A 125 11.63 2.15 3.69
CA HIS A 125 12.76 1.94 2.77
C HIS A 125 13.08 0.45 2.55
N ALA A 126 13.00 -0.36 3.61
CA ALA A 126 13.31 -1.79 3.55
C ALA A 126 12.23 -2.60 2.80
N VAL A 127 10.96 -2.19 2.91
CA VAL A 127 9.82 -2.86 2.27
C VAL A 127 9.74 -2.54 0.77
N MET A 128 10.20 -1.35 0.37
CA MET A 128 10.16 -0.92 -1.03
C MET A 128 11.40 -0.09 -1.43
N PRO A 129 12.52 -0.74 -1.74
CA PRO A 129 13.70 -0.04 -2.24
C PRO A 129 13.35 0.80 -3.48
N GLY A 130 13.67 2.11 -3.45
CA GLY A 130 13.46 3.02 -4.58
C GLY A 130 12.07 3.61 -4.75
N LYS A 131 11.07 3.19 -3.96
CA LYS A 131 9.73 3.81 -3.94
C LYS A 131 9.29 3.97 -2.49
N LYS A 132 9.20 5.21 -2.02
CA LYS A 132 8.62 5.48 -0.70
C LYS A 132 7.11 5.34 -0.80
N ARG A 133 6.56 4.22 -0.34
CA ARG A 133 5.12 4.10 -0.14
C ARG A 133 4.79 4.33 1.32
N LYS A 134 3.90 5.26 1.54
CA LYS A 134 3.38 5.68 2.82
C LYS A 134 2.28 4.71 3.24
N VAL A 135 2.04 4.54 4.52
CA VAL A 135 0.98 3.65 5.03
C VAL A 135 -0.40 4.10 4.57
N GLU A 136 -0.62 5.41 4.45
CA GLU A 136 -1.85 5.99 3.92
C GLU A 136 -2.05 5.65 2.43
N ASP A 137 -1.00 5.67 1.62
CA ASP A 137 -1.07 5.30 0.20
C ASP A 137 -1.39 3.81 0.02
N LEU A 138 -0.76 2.94 0.82
CA LEU A 138 -1.04 1.49 0.79
C LEU A 138 -2.49 1.19 1.16
N MET A 139 -3.01 1.80 2.24
CA MET A 139 -4.40 1.63 2.65
C MET A 139 -5.37 2.18 1.61
N LYS A 140 -5.08 3.36 1.04
CA LYS A 140 -5.87 3.96 -0.03
C LYS A 140 -5.95 3.03 -1.24
N GLU A 141 -4.82 2.48 -1.71
CA GLU A 141 -4.81 1.52 -2.81
C GLU A 141 -5.63 0.26 -2.50
N ILE A 142 -5.60 -0.25 -1.26
CA ILE A 142 -6.45 -1.37 -0.84
C ILE A 142 -7.94 -0.98 -0.98
N LEU A 143 -8.35 0.17 -0.45
CA LEU A 143 -9.73 0.65 -0.51
C LEU A 143 -10.21 0.87 -1.95
N GLU A 144 -9.37 1.43 -2.82
CA GLU A 144 -9.68 1.61 -4.26
C GLU A 144 -9.89 0.26 -4.96
N LYS A 145 -9.08 -0.77 -4.68
CA LYS A 145 -9.29 -2.12 -5.23
C LYS A 145 -10.56 -2.76 -4.68
N LEU A 146 -10.84 -2.58 -3.38
CA LEU A 146 -12.09 -3.05 -2.78
C LEU A 146 -13.32 -2.34 -3.34
N GLN A 147 -13.23 -1.06 -3.70
CA GLN A 147 -14.32 -0.34 -4.39
C GLN A 147 -14.60 -0.96 -5.77
N LEU A 148 -13.56 -1.28 -6.54
CA LEU A 148 -13.72 -1.96 -7.82
C LEU A 148 -14.31 -3.37 -7.65
N LEU A 149 -13.86 -4.13 -6.65
CA LEU A 149 -14.42 -5.44 -6.34
C LEU A 149 -15.90 -5.35 -5.94
N HIS A 150 -16.24 -4.41 -5.06
CA HIS A 150 -17.60 -4.22 -4.55
C HIS A 150 -18.60 -3.79 -5.63
N THR A 151 -18.15 -2.99 -6.62
CA THR A 151 -18.97 -2.56 -7.77
C THR A 151 -19.03 -3.60 -8.89
N SER A 152 -18.15 -4.61 -8.87
CA SER A 152 -18.18 -5.67 -9.87
C SER A 152 -19.46 -6.49 -9.77
N ARG A 153 -19.97 -6.95 -10.90
CA ARG A 153 -21.16 -7.85 -10.94
C ARG A 153 -20.94 -9.13 -10.15
N PHE A 154 -19.69 -9.53 -10.01
CA PHE A 154 -19.27 -10.78 -9.39
C PHE A 154 -19.54 -10.80 -7.87
N PHE A 155 -19.34 -9.66 -7.19
CA PHE A 155 -19.54 -9.53 -5.74
C PHE A 155 -20.72 -8.65 -5.35
N LYS A 156 -21.49 -8.18 -6.32
CA LYS A 156 -22.63 -7.29 -6.05
C LYS A 156 -23.71 -8.04 -5.26
N SER A 157 -24.03 -7.55 -4.07
CA SER A 157 -25.14 -8.07 -3.28
C SER A 157 -26.47 -7.72 -3.93
N GLU A 158 -27.49 -8.56 -3.76
CA GLU A 158 -28.87 -8.28 -4.21
C GLU A 158 -29.49 -7.04 -3.52
N ASN A 159 -28.95 -6.63 -2.37
CA ASN A 159 -29.43 -5.46 -1.64
C ASN A 159 -28.73 -4.18 -2.11
N GLU A 160 -29.39 -3.43 -3.01
CA GLU A 160 -28.84 -2.19 -3.57
C GLU A 160 -28.56 -1.10 -2.54
N GLN A 161 -29.40 -0.95 -1.51
CA GLN A 161 -29.20 0.05 -0.45
C GLN A 161 -27.93 -0.24 0.36
N LYS A 162 -27.66 -1.52 0.64
CA LYS A 162 -26.44 -1.94 1.33
C LYS A 162 -25.21 -1.67 0.49
N ASN A 163 -25.31 -1.91 -0.82
CA ASN A 163 -24.21 -1.64 -1.77
C ASN A 163 -23.92 -0.15 -1.87
N GLU A 164 -24.94 0.68 -2.03
CA GLU A 164 -24.78 2.14 -2.11
C GLU A 164 -24.15 2.73 -0.84
N LYS A 165 -24.60 2.27 0.34
CA LYS A 165 -24.02 2.70 1.61
C LYS A 165 -22.53 2.38 1.70
N LYS A 166 -22.13 1.16 1.34
CA LYS A 166 -20.73 0.74 1.36
C LYS A 166 -19.86 1.49 0.34
N SER A 167 -20.41 1.75 -0.85
CA SER A 167 -19.70 2.56 -1.85
C SER A 167 -19.41 3.96 -1.32
N LYS A 168 -20.38 4.60 -0.66
CA LYS A 168 -20.19 5.91 -0.02
C LYS A 168 -19.17 5.86 1.12
N GLU A 169 -19.22 4.82 1.96
CA GLU A 169 -18.23 4.64 3.03
C GLU A 169 -16.81 4.50 2.47
N LEU A 170 -16.63 3.76 1.37
CA LEU A 170 -15.34 3.65 0.67
C LEU A 170 -14.86 4.98 0.08
N GLU A 171 -15.74 5.72 -0.59
CA GLU A 171 -15.41 7.05 -1.16
C GLU A 171 -14.95 8.03 -0.08
N VAL A 172 -15.66 8.07 1.04
CA VAL A 172 -15.31 8.92 2.18
C VAL A 172 -13.94 8.50 2.76
N ALA A 173 -13.71 7.20 2.94
CA ALA A 173 -12.45 6.70 3.48
C ALA A 173 -11.26 7.00 2.55
N ILE A 174 -11.42 6.85 1.23
CA ILE A 174 -10.40 7.18 0.23
C ILE A 174 -10.11 8.68 0.23
N SER A 175 -11.14 9.54 0.29
CA SER A 175 -10.98 11.00 0.35
C SER A 175 -10.21 11.40 1.61
N GLN A 176 -10.61 10.91 2.77
CA GLN A 176 -9.95 11.19 4.06
C GLN A 176 -8.46 10.81 4.04
N LEU A 177 -8.10 9.65 3.51
CA LEU A 177 -6.70 9.25 3.39
C LEU A 177 -5.92 10.13 2.40
N SER A 178 -6.58 10.66 1.37
CA SER A 178 -5.97 11.56 0.39
C SER A 178 -5.68 12.96 0.93
N GLU A 179 -6.42 13.39 1.95
CA GLU A 179 -6.30 14.71 2.58
C GLU A 179 -5.30 14.72 3.76
N LEU A 180 -4.81 13.53 4.17
CA LEU A 180 -3.85 13.45 5.26
C LEU A 180 -2.52 14.11 4.90
N PRO A 181 -1.88 14.78 5.87
CA PRO A 181 -0.48 15.19 5.72
C PRO A 181 0.39 13.97 5.46
N SER A 182 1.36 14.14 4.56
CA SER A 182 2.28 13.06 4.22
C SER A 182 3.02 12.53 5.45
N SER A 183 2.92 11.23 5.71
CA SER A 183 3.60 10.55 6.81
C SER A 183 5.11 10.43 6.62
N LEU A 184 5.61 10.60 5.39
CA LEU A 184 7.02 10.64 5.04
C LEU A 184 7.36 11.92 4.27
N PRO A 185 8.52 12.56 4.51
CA PRO A 185 8.93 13.73 3.76
C PRO A 185 9.08 13.42 2.27
N GLU A 186 8.54 14.31 1.42
CA GLU A 186 8.54 14.11 -0.05
C GLU A 186 9.93 14.20 -0.68
N ASN A 187 10.88 14.85 0.00
CA ASN A 187 12.15 15.28 -0.61
C ASN A 187 13.31 14.27 -0.50
N GLU A 188 13.13 13.10 0.08
CA GLU A 188 14.20 12.09 0.12
C GLU A 188 14.09 11.10 -1.04
N GLY A 189 14.56 11.44 -2.21
CA GLY A 189 14.61 10.52 -3.36
C GLY A 189 14.46 11.17 -4.73
N GLN A 190 14.28 12.50 -4.80
CA GLN A 190 14.22 13.21 -6.08
C GLN A 190 15.58 13.33 -6.79
N TYR A 191 16.67 12.95 -6.14
CA TYR A 191 18.01 13.15 -6.68
C TYR A 191 18.70 11.82 -6.97
N SER A 192 18.24 11.08 -7.98
CA SER A 192 18.98 9.94 -8.53
C SER A 192 19.66 10.35 -9.83
N HIS A 193 20.99 10.31 -9.83
CA HIS A 193 21.79 10.57 -11.02
C HIS A 193 22.21 9.24 -11.66
N HIS A 194 21.69 8.94 -12.87
CA HIS A 194 22.02 7.73 -13.62
C HIS A 194 23.00 8.00 -14.79
N GLY A 195 23.75 9.10 -14.77
CA GLY A 195 24.68 9.49 -15.81
C GLY A 195 26.13 9.57 -15.31
N SER A 196 27.10 9.61 -16.25
CA SER A 196 28.54 9.76 -15.98
C SER A 196 28.96 11.20 -15.61
N GLY A 197 28.02 12.14 -15.43
CA GLY A 197 28.25 13.52 -15.04
C GLY A 197 28.10 13.76 -13.54
N GLY A 198 28.72 14.82 -13.01
CA GLY A 198 28.56 15.24 -11.61
C GLY A 198 27.17 15.78 -11.36
N MET A 199 26.50 15.30 -10.30
CA MET A 199 25.23 15.84 -9.83
C MET A 199 25.47 16.76 -8.64
N PHE A 200 25.01 18.01 -8.75
CA PHE A 200 25.13 19.01 -7.70
C PHE A 200 23.75 19.31 -7.14
N ILE A 201 23.55 19.02 -5.86
CA ILE A 201 22.28 19.25 -5.17
C ILE A 201 22.52 20.17 -4.00
N ASN A 202 21.81 21.30 -3.97
CA ASN A 202 21.77 22.18 -2.80
C ASN A 202 20.32 22.26 -2.29
N PRO A 203 19.94 21.47 -1.26
CA PRO A 203 18.58 21.42 -0.75
C PRO A 203 18.20 22.58 0.18
N GLY A 204 19.05 23.60 0.37
CA GLY A 204 18.78 24.74 1.27
C GLY A 204 19.83 25.84 1.17
N ASP A 205 19.70 26.87 2.01
CA ASP A 205 20.57 28.07 2.09
C ASP A 205 21.98 27.77 2.64
N GLY A 206 22.61 26.72 2.19
CA GLY A 206 23.93 26.27 2.63
C GLY A 206 25.05 26.53 1.61
N THR A 207 26.28 26.54 2.09
CA THR A 207 27.47 26.58 1.22
C THR A 207 27.62 25.27 0.46
N GLN A 208 27.56 25.30 -0.87
CA GLN A 208 27.77 24.14 -1.72
C GLN A 208 29.26 23.92 -1.99
N HIS A 209 29.77 22.75 -1.62
CA HIS A 209 31.12 22.30 -1.97
C HIS A 209 31.07 21.36 -3.19
N ASN A 210 31.59 21.81 -4.32
CA ASN A 210 31.67 21.02 -5.53
C ASN A 210 32.95 20.21 -5.55
N TYR A 211 32.86 18.90 -5.55
CA TYR A 211 33.97 17.99 -5.71
C TYR A 211 33.91 17.35 -7.11
N SER A 212 34.87 17.63 -7.99
CA SER A 212 34.98 16.93 -9.26
C SER A 212 36.18 15.97 -9.21
N GLN A 213 35.92 14.69 -9.47
CA GLN A 213 36.97 13.69 -9.61
C GLN A 213 37.18 13.44 -11.11
N SER A 214 38.29 13.91 -11.67
CA SER A 214 38.68 13.54 -13.03
C SER A 214 39.52 12.27 -12.98
N GLY A 215 39.02 11.19 -13.64
CA GLY A 215 39.73 9.92 -13.73
C GLY A 215 41.01 10.07 -14.59
N GLY A 216 42.13 10.16 -13.93
CA GLY A 216 43.45 10.02 -14.47
C GLY A 216 44.29 9.22 -13.48
N SER A 217 45.34 8.54 -13.97
CA SER A 217 46.21 7.63 -13.20
C SER A 217 46.93 8.24 -12.01
N ASP A 218 46.76 9.52 -11.74
CA ASP A 218 47.23 10.21 -10.53
C ASP A 218 46.03 10.80 -9.80
N ASN A 219 45.64 10.19 -8.68
CA ASN A 219 44.53 10.58 -7.80
C ASN A 219 44.76 11.97 -7.19
N LYS A 220 44.61 13.04 -7.97
CA LYS A 220 44.60 14.42 -7.47
C LYS A 220 43.17 14.88 -7.29
N GLN A 221 42.77 15.06 -6.03
CA GLN A 221 41.49 15.63 -5.65
C GLN A 221 41.58 17.17 -5.78
N TYR A 222 40.82 17.75 -6.70
CA TYR A 222 40.71 19.19 -6.83
C TYR A 222 39.47 19.66 -6.10
N ILE A 223 39.65 20.53 -5.10
CA ILE A 223 38.54 21.22 -4.44
C ILE A 223 38.16 22.41 -5.32
N GLY A 224 36.97 22.38 -5.90
CA GLY A 224 36.44 23.47 -6.70
C GLY A 224 36.11 24.70 -5.85
N GLN A 225 35.96 25.87 -6.49
CA GLN A 225 35.65 27.13 -5.81
C GLN A 225 34.31 27.03 -5.02
N THR A 226 34.36 27.56 -3.80
CA THR A 226 33.16 27.76 -2.98
C THR A 226 32.28 28.84 -3.60
N GLN A 227 31.09 28.51 -4.04
CA GLN A 227 30.09 29.50 -4.47
C GLN A 227 29.16 29.82 -3.31
N ASN A 228 29.17 31.07 -2.86
CA ASN A 228 28.20 31.60 -1.89
C ASN A 228 27.00 32.16 -2.65
N PHE A 229 25.84 31.52 -2.53
CA PHE A 229 24.58 32.11 -2.96
C PHE A 229 24.06 32.99 -1.83
N GLY A 230 24.44 34.28 -1.88
CA GLY A 230 23.93 35.27 -0.92
C GLY A 230 22.48 35.63 -1.22
N GLN A 231 21.76 35.94 -0.15
CA GLN A 231 20.38 36.45 -0.15
C GLN A 231 20.25 37.69 -1.02
N HIS A 232 19.19 37.72 -1.81
CA HIS A 232 18.53 38.96 -2.26
C HIS A 232 17.08 38.95 -1.83
#